data_8fc936fe24bf30c63494990c88af5039
#
_entry.id   8fc936fe24bf30c63494990c88af5039
#
_cell.length_a   1.000
_cell.length_b   1.000
_cell.length_c   1.000
_cell.angle_alpha   90.00
_cell.angle_beta   90.00
_cell.angle_gamma   90.00
#
_symmetry.space_group_name_H-M   'P 1'
#
loop_
_entity.id
_entity.type
_entity.pdbx_description
1 polymer ?
#
loop_
_entity_poly.entity_id
_entity_poly.type
_entity_poly.pdbx_seq_one_letter_code
_entity_poly.pdbx_strand_id
1 'polypeptide(L)'
;MIKDVVKDLKLSATLRMNEISRDLESKGKKVFKFGFGQSPFQVPDDVVSELKNNAYQNKYLSMQGLPELREAIAKFVSFKKNYDYKADNILIGPGTKELMFLLQILFDGEVLLPAPSWVSYEPQAILGRNKVHWIETKREKNWFPTAEDIEKIILKNKKANYLLFLNSPNNPSGQICENLEEISKLVKKNNILVLSDEIYSELSFEDNFKSISNFCPEQTIISNGLSKWCGAGGWRLGHFVIPNELSKLKNSLKVLASETFSSVSAPIQYAAIAAYKNDHKNYLNNSRKILKLVGEYVYDNLKSNKILINKPQGGFY
;
A
#
# COMPACT_ATOMS: atom_id res chain seq x y z
N MET A 1 4.07 -16.14 29.53
CA MET A 1 5.35 -15.52 29.14
C MET A 1 5.26 -14.85 27.76
N ILE A 2 4.21 -14.06 27.55
CA ILE A 2 3.93 -13.33 26.30
C ILE A 2 4.15 -11.84 26.60
N LYS A 3 4.77 -11.11 25.67
CA LYS A 3 4.98 -9.64 25.79
C LYS A 3 3.62 -8.93 25.87
N ASP A 4 3.50 -7.94 26.75
CA ASP A 4 2.24 -7.22 26.99
C ASP A 4 1.66 -6.60 25.72
N VAL A 5 2.53 -6.06 24.87
CA VAL A 5 2.14 -5.46 23.58
C VAL A 5 1.36 -6.40 22.64
N VAL A 6 1.43 -7.71 22.87
CA VAL A 6 0.75 -8.72 22.02
C VAL A 6 -0.56 -9.22 22.65
N LYS A 7 -0.73 -9.07 23.99
CA LYS A 7 -1.85 -9.68 24.72
C LYS A 7 -3.22 -9.19 24.24
N ASP A 8 -3.32 -7.93 23.88
CA ASP A 8 -4.59 -7.29 23.50
C ASP A 8 -4.81 -7.26 21.98
N LEU A 9 -3.83 -7.70 21.19
CA LEU A 9 -3.94 -7.74 19.74
C LEU A 9 -4.83 -8.91 19.31
N LYS A 10 -5.80 -8.59 18.45
CA LYS A 10 -6.71 -9.57 17.85
C LYS A 10 -6.21 -9.94 16.45
N LEU A 11 -6.63 -11.12 15.97
CA LEU A 11 -6.45 -11.47 14.56
C LEU A 11 -6.99 -10.37 13.65
N SER A 12 -6.30 -10.13 12.51
CA SER A 12 -6.74 -9.16 11.51
C SER A 12 -8.23 -9.37 11.19
N ALA A 13 -9.02 -8.31 11.30
CA ALA A 13 -10.47 -8.36 11.06
C ALA A 13 -10.82 -8.96 9.70
N THR A 14 -10.04 -8.64 8.66
CA THR A 14 -10.22 -9.18 7.30
C THR A 14 -9.97 -10.70 7.23
N LEU A 15 -8.95 -11.21 7.91
CA LEU A 15 -8.68 -12.66 7.96
C LEU A 15 -9.78 -13.39 8.73
N ARG A 16 -10.19 -12.87 9.88
CA ARG A 16 -11.28 -13.42 10.68
C ARG A 16 -12.59 -13.48 9.90
N MET A 17 -12.95 -12.42 9.18
CA MET A 17 -14.16 -12.40 8.33
C MET A 17 -14.08 -13.44 7.20
N ASN A 18 -12.91 -13.68 6.64
CA ASN A 18 -12.72 -14.71 5.62
C ASN A 18 -12.90 -16.13 6.20
N GLU A 19 -12.38 -16.39 7.40
CA GLU A 19 -12.56 -17.68 8.12
C GLU A 19 -14.05 -17.91 8.44
N ILE A 20 -14.75 -16.91 8.99
CA ILE A 20 -16.19 -16.97 9.26
C ILE A 20 -16.97 -17.26 7.98
N SER A 21 -16.62 -16.59 6.87
CA SER A 21 -17.27 -16.77 5.59
C SER A 21 -17.12 -18.21 5.08
N ARG A 22 -15.92 -18.79 5.18
CA ARG A 22 -15.65 -20.19 4.80
C ARG A 22 -16.43 -21.18 5.67
N ASP A 23 -16.48 -20.96 6.99
CA ASP A 23 -17.25 -21.81 7.91
C ASP A 23 -18.76 -21.77 7.59
N LEU A 24 -19.31 -20.61 7.28
CA LEU A 24 -20.71 -20.49 6.87
C LEU A 24 -20.98 -21.19 5.54
N GLU A 25 -20.10 -21.07 4.54
CA GLU A 25 -20.21 -21.76 3.26
C GLU A 25 -20.13 -23.29 3.43
N SER A 26 -19.23 -23.78 4.28
CA SER A 26 -19.13 -25.22 4.57
C SER A 26 -20.41 -25.80 5.19
N LYS A 27 -21.19 -24.95 5.87
CA LYS A 27 -22.52 -25.27 6.43
C LYS A 27 -23.66 -25.05 5.44
N GLY A 28 -23.36 -24.87 4.14
CA GLY A 28 -24.34 -24.70 3.07
C GLY A 28 -25.03 -23.33 3.02
N LYS A 29 -24.53 -22.32 3.76
CA LYS A 29 -25.09 -20.98 3.74
C LYS A 29 -24.55 -20.19 2.55
N LYS A 30 -25.43 -19.43 1.87
CA LYS A 30 -25.01 -18.45 0.86
C LYS A 30 -24.37 -17.25 1.53
N VAL A 31 -23.10 -16.97 1.19
CA VAL A 31 -22.33 -15.86 1.78
C VAL A 31 -21.91 -14.88 0.68
N PHE A 32 -22.17 -13.59 0.90
CA PHE A 32 -21.66 -12.51 0.07
C PHE A 32 -20.39 -11.92 0.74
N LYS A 33 -19.24 -12.14 0.10
CA LYS A 33 -17.92 -11.79 0.68
C LYS A 33 -17.50 -10.37 0.32
N PHE A 34 -17.72 -9.42 1.20
CA PHE A 34 -17.30 -8.02 1.06
C PHE A 34 -16.11 -7.63 1.96
N GLY A 35 -15.57 -8.56 2.73
CA GLY A 35 -14.55 -8.27 3.76
C GLY A 35 -13.10 -8.42 3.29
N PHE A 36 -12.83 -8.97 2.09
CA PHE A 36 -11.49 -9.28 1.64
C PHE A 36 -11.17 -8.64 0.30
N GLY A 37 -10.30 -7.64 0.32
CA GLY A 37 -9.89 -6.89 -0.86
C GLY A 37 -8.90 -7.67 -1.73
N GLN A 38 -9.40 -8.65 -2.46
CA GLN A 38 -8.65 -9.43 -3.46
C GLN A 38 -9.05 -8.99 -4.86
N SER A 39 -8.05 -8.84 -5.76
CA SER A 39 -8.33 -8.58 -7.18
C SER A 39 -9.21 -9.69 -7.77
N PRO A 40 -10.29 -9.34 -8.48
CA PRO A 40 -11.11 -10.32 -9.17
C PRO A 40 -10.49 -10.80 -10.49
N PHE A 41 -9.42 -10.16 -10.94
CA PHE A 41 -8.75 -10.44 -12.21
C PHE A 41 -7.62 -11.45 -12.02
N GLN A 42 -7.41 -12.26 -13.05
CA GLN A 42 -6.27 -13.18 -13.10
C GLN A 42 -4.96 -12.41 -13.33
N VAL A 43 -3.84 -13.02 -12.95
CA VAL A 43 -2.52 -12.50 -13.29
C VAL A 43 -2.34 -12.54 -14.82
N PRO A 44 -1.74 -11.51 -15.45
CA PRO A 44 -1.48 -11.51 -16.89
C PRO A 44 -0.69 -12.76 -17.33
N ASP A 45 -1.07 -13.32 -18.50
CA ASP A 45 -0.56 -14.62 -18.98
C ASP A 45 0.95 -14.63 -19.19
N ASP A 46 1.54 -13.54 -19.64
CA ASP A 46 2.98 -13.40 -19.82
C ASP A 46 3.70 -13.44 -18.47
N VAL A 47 3.15 -12.83 -17.43
CA VAL A 47 3.71 -12.88 -16.07
C VAL A 47 3.60 -14.29 -15.48
N VAL A 48 2.48 -14.99 -15.75
CA VAL A 48 2.30 -16.40 -15.35
C VAL A 48 3.30 -17.29 -16.10
N SER A 49 3.53 -17.04 -17.39
CA SER A 49 4.51 -17.78 -18.21
C SER A 49 5.90 -17.62 -17.66
N GLU A 50 6.30 -16.40 -17.27
CA GLU A 50 7.61 -16.16 -16.65
C GLU A 50 7.75 -16.86 -15.29
N LEU A 51 6.68 -16.98 -14.50
CA LEU A 51 6.73 -17.77 -13.27
C LEU A 51 6.99 -19.26 -13.56
N LYS A 52 6.32 -19.82 -14.56
CA LYS A 52 6.54 -21.22 -14.99
C LYS A 52 7.96 -21.43 -15.50
N ASN A 53 8.44 -20.51 -16.33
CA ASN A 53 9.79 -20.57 -16.92
C ASN A 53 10.90 -20.43 -15.85
N ASN A 54 10.62 -19.82 -14.72
CA ASN A 54 11.59 -19.58 -13.66
C ASN A 54 11.31 -20.39 -12.38
N ALA A 55 10.40 -21.35 -12.40
CA ALA A 55 10.06 -22.17 -11.22
C ALA A 55 11.27 -22.97 -10.66
N TYR A 56 12.29 -23.23 -11.48
CA TYR A 56 13.53 -23.93 -11.10
C TYR A 56 14.54 -23.03 -10.35
N GLN A 57 14.33 -21.72 -10.28
CA GLN A 57 15.21 -20.79 -9.58
C GLN A 57 15.17 -21.06 -8.07
N ASN A 58 16.23 -21.66 -7.54
CA ASN A 58 16.28 -22.17 -6.17
C ASN A 58 17.32 -21.49 -5.27
N LYS A 59 18.08 -20.53 -5.80
CA LYS A 59 19.12 -19.82 -5.03
C LYS A 59 18.54 -18.64 -4.26
N TYR A 60 19.10 -18.36 -3.08
CA TYR A 60 18.85 -17.10 -2.39
C TYR A 60 19.31 -15.93 -3.25
N LEU A 61 18.46 -14.94 -3.38
CA LEU A 61 18.77 -13.69 -4.05
C LEU A 61 19.31 -12.65 -3.05
N SER A 62 19.77 -11.52 -3.57
CA SER A 62 20.09 -10.36 -2.73
C SER A 62 18.89 -10.00 -1.85
N MET A 63 19.14 -9.69 -0.59
CA MET A 63 18.11 -9.26 0.37
C MET A 63 17.34 -8.03 -0.15
N GLN A 64 17.99 -7.10 -0.84
CA GLN A 64 17.33 -5.93 -1.44
C GLN A 64 16.44 -6.30 -2.64
N GLY A 65 16.60 -7.48 -3.21
CA GLY A 65 15.91 -7.98 -4.38
C GLY A 65 16.79 -8.06 -5.62
N LEU A 66 16.30 -8.80 -6.62
CA LEU A 66 16.97 -9.03 -7.90
C LEU A 66 17.29 -7.69 -8.60
N PRO A 67 18.54 -7.42 -9.02
CA PRO A 67 18.91 -6.13 -9.63
C PRO A 67 18.04 -5.75 -10.82
N GLU A 68 17.77 -6.70 -11.73
CA GLU A 68 16.97 -6.48 -12.93
C GLU A 68 15.51 -6.13 -12.61
N LEU A 69 14.95 -6.70 -11.53
CA LEU A 69 13.62 -6.33 -11.04
C LEU A 69 13.61 -4.92 -10.47
N ARG A 70 14.63 -4.58 -9.67
CA ARG A 70 14.76 -3.24 -9.09
C ARG A 70 14.91 -2.18 -10.17
N GLU A 71 15.67 -2.45 -11.25
CA GLU A 71 15.76 -1.55 -12.40
C GLU A 71 14.42 -1.38 -13.11
N ALA A 72 13.68 -2.48 -13.32
CA ALA A 72 12.36 -2.44 -13.96
C ALA A 72 11.38 -1.59 -13.14
N ILE A 73 11.34 -1.79 -11.81
CA ILE A 73 10.50 -1.00 -10.92
C ILE A 73 10.92 0.47 -10.91
N ALA A 74 12.22 0.76 -10.82
CA ALA A 74 12.72 2.13 -10.80
C ALA A 74 12.30 2.89 -12.07
N LYS A 75 12.44 2.28 -13.25
CA LYS A 75 11.99 2.84 -14.53
C LYS A 75 10.49 3.07 -14.56
N PHE A 76 9.70 2.09 -14.12
CA PHE A 76 8.24 2.16 -14.07
C PHE A 76 7.75 3.31 -13.18
N VAL A 77 8.35 3.47 -11.99
CA VAL A 77 7.99 4.53 -11.04
C VAL A 77 8.46 5.89 -11.55
N SER A 78 9.69 6.02 -12.03
CA SER A 78 10.25 7.29 -12.52
C SER A 78 9.49 7.84 -13.71
N PHE A 79 9.00 6.98 -14.60
CA PHE A 79 8.16 7.41 -15.73
C PHE A 79 6.88 8.14 -15.29
N LYS A 80 6.36 7.82 -14.10
CA LYS A 80 5.11 8.39 -13.56
C LYS A 80 5.31 9.52 -12.56
N LYS A 81 6.54 9.75 -12.14
CA LYS A 81 6.88 10.69 -11.07
C LYS A 81 7.93 11.69 -11.56
N ASN A 82 7.94 12.88 -10.98
CA ASN A 82 8.93 13.90 -11.25
C ASN A 82 10.24 13.70 -10.46
N TYR A 83 10.67 12.45 -10.30
CA TYR A 83 11.89 12.09 -9.57
C TYR A 83 12.55 10.88 -10.22
N ASP A 84 13.87 10.95 -10.46
CA ASP A 84 14.64 9.91 -11.15
C ASP A 84 15.12 8.85 -10.15
N TYR A 85 14.24 7.91 -9.82
CA TYR A 85 14.58 6.78 -8.97
C TYR A 85 15.50 5.80 -9.69
N LYS A 86 16.49 5.25 -8.97
CA LYS A 86 17.43 4.23 -9.43
C LYS A 86 17.13 2.89 -8.78
N ALA A 87 17.71 1.82 -9.31
CA ALA A 87 17.57 0.48 -8.73
C ALA A 87 17.94 0.42 -7.23
N ASP A 88 18.90 1.25 -6.80
CA ASP A 88 19.29 1.32 -5.39
C ASP A 88 18.21 1.92 -4.48
N ASN A 89 17.28 2.69 -5.01
CA ASN A 89 16.13 3.21 -4.26
C ASN A 89 15.08 2.15 -3.96
N ILE A 90 15.14 0.96 -4.59
CA ILE A 90 14.12 -0.07 -4.49
C ILE A 90 14.51 -1.13 -3.45
N LEU A 91 13.57 -1.44 -2.56
CA LEU A 91 13.65 -2.55 -1.62
C LEU A 91 12.47 -3.50 -1.85
N ILE A 92 12.75 -4.75 -2.19
CA ILE A 92 11.75 -5.79 -2.43
C ILE A 92 11.41 -6.49 -1.10
N GLY A 93 10.12 -6.76 -0.87
CA GLY A 93 9.66 -7.48 0.32
C GLY A 93 8.54 -8.47 0.00
N PRO A 94 8.22 -9.40 0.92
CA PRO A 94 7.16 -10.40 0.76
C PRO A 94 5.76 -9.78 0.92
N GLY A 95 5.46 -8.84 0.04
CA GLY A 95 4.31 -7.93 0.11
C GLY A 95 4.60 -6.67 0.92
N THR A 96 3.88 -5.60 0.61
CA THR A 96 4.04 -4.29 1.27
C THR A 96 3.74 -4.34 2.77
N LYS A 97 2.88 -5.28 3.20
CA LYS A 97 2.51 -5.44 4.61
C LYS A 97 3.72 -5.70 5.51
N GLU A 98 4.65 -6.55 5.07
CA GLU A 98 5.88 -6.85 5.80
C GLU A 98 6.80 -5.63 5.84
N LEU A 99 7.00 -4.96 4.72
CA LEU A 99 7.84 -3.76 4.66
C LEU A 99 7.30 -2.63 5.55
N MET A 100 5.98 -2.45 5.60
CA MET A 100 5.33 -1.48 6.50
C MET A 100 5.52 -1.85 7.97
N PHE A 101 5.46 -3.14 8.29
CA PHE A 101 5.72 -3.63 9.64
C PHE A 101 7.17 -3.32 10.06
N LEU A 102 8.15 -3.63 9.21
CA LEU A 102 9.56 -3.33 9.49
C LEU A 102 9.81 -1.83 9.63
N LEU A 103 9.16 -1.01 8.80
CA LEU A 103 9.25 0.44 8.92
C LEU A 103 8.76 0.92 10.29
N GLN A 104 7.64 0.39 10.75
CA GLN A 104 7.05 0.79 12.03
C GLN A 104 7.83 0.24 13.24
N ILE A 105 8.49 -0.90 13.11
CA ILE A 105 9.45 -1.42 14.13
C ILE A 105 10.69 -0.51 14.22
N LEU A 106 11.16 -0.01 13.08
CA LEU A 106 12.35 0.82 13.00
C LEU A 106 12.11 2.27 13.45
N PHE A 107 10.90 2.77 13.17
CA PHE A 107 10.58 4.18 13.37
C PHE A 107 10.46 4.52 14.86
N ASP A 108 11.23 5.53 15.29
CA ASP A 108 11.15 6.07 16.64
C ASP A 108 10.39 7.41 16.61
N GLY A 109 9.07 7.34 16.93
CA GLY A 109 8.22 8.50 16.86
C GLY A 109 6.72 8.20 17.00
N GLU A 110 5.89 9.12 16.53
CA GLU A 110 4.44 9.03 16.59
C GLU A 110 3.86 8.82 15.19
N VAL A 111 2.87 7.94 15.05
CA VAL A 111 2.26 7.56 13.78
C VAL A 111 0.94 8.29 13.59
N LEU A 112 0.77 8.92 12.43
CA LEU A 112 -0.42 9.67 12.03
C LEU A 112 -1.24 8.81 11.05
N LEU A 113 -2.46 8.44 11.43
CA LEU A 113 -3.38 7.62 10.64
C LEU A 113 -4.67 8.38 10.33
N PRO A 114 -4.97 8.71 9.07
CA PRO A 114 -6.31 9.20 8.68
C PRO A 114 -7.39 8.15 8.95
N ALA A 115 -8.53 8.55 9.46
CA ALA A 115 -9.69 7.68 9.66
C ALA A 115 -10.76 7.94 8.59
N PRO A 116 -11.17 6.94 7.78
CA PRO A 116 -10.82 5.51 7.90
C PRO A 116 -9.49 5.14 7.22
N SER A 117 -8.86 4.08 7.71
CA SER A 117 -7.62 3.51 7.16
C SER A 117 -7.65 1.99 7.13
N TRP A 118 -6.70 1.42 6.40
CA TRP A 118 -6.51 -0.03 6.39
C TRP A 118 -6.20 -0.55 7.80
N VAL A 119 -6.93 -1.59 8.18
CA VAL A 119 -6.96 -2.16 9.54
C VAL A 119 -5.63 -2.68 10.08
N SER A 120 -4.60 -2.79 9.25
CA SER A 120 -3.28 -3.31 9.68
C SER A 120 -2.30 -2.22 10.11
N TYR A 121 -2.54 -0.94 9.80
CA TYR A 121 -1.58 0.12 10.15
C TYR A 121 -1.43 0.28 11.67
N GLU A 122 -2.55 0.42 12.40
CA GLU A 122 -2.53 0.60 13.85
C GLU A 122 -1.93 -0.60 14.62
N PRO A 123 -2.34 -1.87 14.37
CA PRO A 123 -1.72 -3.00 15.06
C PRO A 123 -0.22 -3.10 14.84
N GLN A 124 0.28 -2.74 13.66
CA GLN A 124 1.71 -2.72 13.38
C GLN A 124 2.42 -1.59 14.15
N ALA A 125 1.82 -0.40 14.24
CA ALA A 125 2.33 0.70 15.04
C ALA A 125 2.42 0.32 16.53
N ILE A 126 1.40 -0.33 17.07
CA ILE A 126 1.36 -0.84 18.44
C ILE A 126 2.49 -1.85 18.67
N LEU A 127 2.71 -2.78 17.75
CA LEU A 127 3.81 -3.75 17.83
C LEU A 127 5.18 -3.05 17.77
N GLY A 128 5.30 -1.98 17.00
CA GLY A 128 6.47 -1.10 16.97
C GLY A 128 6.61 -0.21 18.20
N ARG A 129 5.64 -0.23 19.12
CA ARG A 129 5.55 0.66 20.30
C ARG A 129 5.46 2.14 19.96
N ASN A 130 4.98 2.46 18.75
CA ASN A 130 4.74 3.82 18.32
C ASN A 130 3.38 4.30 18.84
N LYS A 131 3.34 5.53 19.32
CA LYS A 131 2.08 6.16 19.67
C LYS A 131 1.29 6.50 18.39
N VAL A 132 0.02 6.10 18.35
CA VAL A 132 -0.87 6.35 17.22
C VAL A 132 -1.75 7.57 17.48
N HIS A 133 -1.86 8.42 16.48
CA HIS A 133 -2.82 9.52 16.43
C HIS A 133 -3.75 9.30 15.24
N TRP A 134 -5.02 9.10 15.54
CA TRP A 134 -6.06 9.10 14.54
C TRP A 134 -6.41 10.53 14.14
N ILE A 135 -6.37 10.80 12.83
CA ILE A 135 -6.79 12.08 12.25
C ILE A 135 -8.23 11.90 11.76
N GLU A 136 -9.17 12.56 12.40
CA GLU A 136 -10.56 12.56 11.94
C GLU A 136 -10.64 13.18 10.55
N THR A 137 -11.31 12.51 9.64
CA THR A 137 -11.55 12.98 8.29
C THR A 137 -13.05 13.09 8.00
N LYS A 138 -13.41 13.75 6.92
CA LYS A 138 -14.81 14.00 6.57
C LYS A 138 -15.10 13.49 5.16
N ARG A 139 -16.32 13.01 4.96
CA ARG A 139 -16.81 12.57 3.65
C ARG A 139 -16.68 13.67 2.58
N GLU A 140 -16.97 14.92 2.95
CA GLU A 140 -16.89 16.11 2.08
C GLU A 140 -15.44 16.46 1.65
N LYS A 141 -14.45 15.87 2.32
CA LYS A 141 -13.02 15.96 2.01
C LYS A 141 -12.46 14.63 1.49
N ASN A 142 -13.32 13.83 0.87
CA ASN A 142 -12.97 12.53 0.30
C ASN A 142 -12.28 11.58 1.29
N TRP A 143 -12.58 11.70 2.59
CA TRP A 143 -11.96 10.91 3.66
C TRP A 143 -10.44 11.05 3.74
N PHE A 144 -9.91 12.24 3.37
CA PHE A 144 -8.52 12.61 3.58
C PHE A 144 -8.38 13.77 4.56
N PRO A 145 -7.26 13.82 5.32
CA PRO A 145 -6.98 14.92 6.22
C PRO A 145 -6.64 16.18 5.42
N THR A 146 -6.93 17.34 6.00
CA THR A 146 -6.33 18.59 5.56
C THR A 146 -4.97 18.82 6.22
N ALA A 147 -4.16 19.73 5.68
CA ALA A 147 -2.91 20.12 6.34
C ALA A 147 -3.17 20.66 7.76
N GLU A 148 -4.26 21.40 7.95
CA GLU A 148 -4.66 21.92 9.28
C GLU A 148 -4.98 20.79 10.27
N ASP A 149 -5.66 19.72 9.85
CA ASP A 149 -5.99 18.59 10.72
C ASP A 149 -4.70 17.87 11.20
N ILE A 150 -3.71 17.75 10.33
CA ILE A 150 -2.40 17.20 10.67
C ILE A 150 -1.66 18.18 11.61
N GLU A 151 -1.63 19.46 11.30
CA GLU A 151 -0.94 20.50 12.09
C GLU A 151 -1.45 20.56 13.53
N LYS A 152 -2.75 20.45 13.76
CA LYS A 152 -3.35 20.40 15.10
C LYS A 152 -2.79 19.29 15.99
N ILE A 153 -2.37 18.16 15.39
CA ILE A 153 -1.78 17.06 16.15
C ILE A 153 -0.31 17.31 16.42
N ILE A 154 0.47 17.66 15.40
CA ILE A 154 1.93 17.83 15.55
C ILE A 154 2.29 19.01 16.45
N LEU A 155 1.42 20.03 16.53
CA LEU A 155 1.62 21.17 17.46
C LEU A 155 1.56 20.77 18.94
N LYS A 156 0.93 19.63 19.28
CA LYS A 156 0.86 19.13 20.66
C LYS A 156 2.20 18.55 21.15
N ASN A 157 3.05 18.07 20.26
CA ASN A 157 4.38 17.55 20.58
C ASN A 157 5.38 17.84 19.45
N LYS A 158 5.87 19.08 19.38
CA LYS A 158 6.80 19.53 18.34
C LYS A 158 8.18 18.84 18.37
N LYS A 159 8.49 18.09 19.42
CA LYS A 159 9.77 17.37 19.56
C LYS A 159 9.71 15.94 19.04
N ALA A 160 8.52 15.39 18.78
CA ALA A 160 8.37 14.05 18.25
C ALA A 160 8.72 14.00 16.75
N ASN A 161 9.24 12.86 16.30
CA ASN A 161 9.24 12.51 14.89
C ASN A 161 7.86 12.02 14.51
N TYR A 162 7.43 12.29 13.30
CA TYR A 162 6.10 11.87 12.81
C TYR A 162 6.21 11.04 11.53
N LEU A 163 5.43 9.95 11.47
CA LEU A 163 5.22 9.13 10.29
C LEU A 163 3.76 9.22 9.87
N LEU A 164 3.48 9.87 8.75
CA LEU A 164 2.15 9.97 8.17
C LEU A 164 1.92 8.83 7.18
N PHE A 165 0.88 8.03 7.39
CA PHE A 165 0.36 7.10 6.39
C PHE A 165 -0.64 7.79 5.48
N LEU A 166 -0.42 7.72 4.18
CA LEU A 166 -1.32 8.27 3.17
C LEU A 166 -1.60 7.20 2.12
N ASN A 167 -2.77 6.57 2.20
CA ASN A 167 -3.19 5.53 1.25
C ASN A 167 -4.13 6.14 0.20
N SER A 168 -3.68 6.20 -1.05
CA SER A 168 -4.45 6.75 -2.18
C SER A 168 -4.19 5.93 -3.45
N PRO A 169 -5.24 5.46 -4.15
CA PRO A 169 -6.64 5.38 -3.73
C PRO A 169 -6.81 4.66 -2.39
N ASN A 170 -7.75 5.13 -1.58
CA ASN A 170 -7.87 4.71 -0.18
C ASN A 170 -8.63 3.39 -0.02
N ASN A 171 -8.16 2.55 0.88
CA ASN A 171 -8.90 1.46 1.49
C ASN A 171 -9.33 1.89 2.91
N PRO A 172 -10.64 2.09 3.22
CA PRO A 172 -11.79 1.49 2.52
C PRO A 172 -12.64 2.47 1.68
N SER A 173 -12.29 3.75 1.53
CA SER A 173 -13.21 4.72 0.95
C SER A 173 -13.26 4.73 -0.59
N GLY A 174 -12.28 4.12 -1.28
CA GLY A 174 -12.16 4.17 -2.74
C GLY A 174 -11.84 5.57 -3.29
N GLN A 175 -11.50 6.53 -2.44
CA GLN A 175 -11.25 7.92 -2.82
C GLN A 175 -9.78 8.21 -3.09
N ILE A 176 -9.51 9.26 -3.87
CA ILE A 176 -8.17 9.77 -4.18
C ILE A 176 -7.92 11.06 -3.40
N CYS A 177 -6.71 11.23 -2.89
CA CYS A 177 -6.29 12.43 -2.20
C CYS A 177 -6.03 13.57 -3.20
N GLU A 178 -6.76 14.68 -3.07
CA GLU A 178 -6.67 15.82 -3.97
C GLU A 178 -5.82 16.97 -3.41
N ASN A 179 -5.68 17.09 -2.10
CA ASN A 179 -4.99 18.20 -1.43
C ASN A 179 -3.50 17.91 -1.11
N LEU A 180 -2.85 17.13 -1.97
CA LEU A 180 -1.46 16.68 -1.81
C LEU A 180 -0.46 17.83 -1.68
N GLU A 181 -0.66 18.91 -2.44
CA GLU A 181 0.26 20.05 -2.40
C GLU A 181 0.25 20.76 -1.05
N GLU A 182 -0.93 20.96 -0.44
CA GLU A 182 -1.05 21.56 0.88
C GLU A 182 -0.42 20.69 1.96
N ILE A 183 -0.71 19.38 1.92
CA ILE A 183 -0.10 18.40 2.84
C ILE A 183 1.42 18.40 2.68
N SER A 184 1.93 18.44 1.45
CA SER A 184 3.37 18.41 1.20
C SER A 184 4.11 19.64 1.74
N LYS A 185 3.50 20.82 1.71
CA LYS A 185 4.04 22.03 2.31
C LYS A 185 4.21 21.87 3.83
N LEU A 186 3.21 21.28 4.48
CA LEU A 186 3.27 20.99 5.93
C LEU A 186 4.32 19.91 6.23
N VAL A 187 4.38 18.86 5.44
CA VAL A 187 5.36 17.76 5.53
C VAL A 187 6.78 18.31 5.50
N LYS A 188 7.10 19.16 4.51
CA LYS A 188 8.41 19.80 4.37
C LYS A 188 8.74 20.72 5.55
N LYS A 189 7.80 21.57 5.96
CA LYS A 189 7.96 22.51 7.06
C LYS A 189 8.31 21.83 8.39
N ASN A 190 7.73 20.65 8.64
CA ASN A 190 7.84 19.95 9.92
C ASN A 190 8.67 18.67 9.86
N ASN A 191 9.35 18.41 8.73
CA ASN A 191 10.16 17.22 8.51
C ASN A 191 9.42 15.89 8.81
N ILE A 192 8.17 15.78 8.39
CA ILE A 192 7.33 14.59 8.57
C ILE A 192 7.75 13.52 7.56
N LEU A 193 8.00 12.30 8.01
CA LEU A 193 8.17 11.14 7.12
C LEU A 193 6.80 10.70 6.60
N VAL A 194 6.67 10.49 5.28
CA VAL A 194 5.43 10.02 4.67
C VAL A 194 5.61 8.60 4.13
N LEU A 195 4.72 7.70 4.49
CA LEU A 195 4.51 6.46 3.77
C LEU A 195 3.32 6.64 2.83
N SER A 196 3.60 6.78 1.53
CA SER A 196 2.58 6.82 0.48
C SER A 196 2.24 5.40 0.06
N ASP A 197 1.12 4.86 0.58
CA ASP A 197 0.64 3.54 0.17
C ASP A 197 -0.16 3.67 -1.12
N GLU A 198 0.51 3.37 -2.23
CA GLU A 198 0.01 3.50 -3.59
C GLU A 198 -0.39 2.15 -4.21
N ILE A 199 -0.70 1.16 -3.37
CA ILE A 199 -1.00 -0.20 -3.83
C ILE A 199 -2.19 -0.27 -4.82
N TYR A 200 -3.05 0.74 -4.85
CA TYR A 200 -4.18 0.87 -5.78
C TYR A 200 -3.96 1.91 -6.88
N SER A 201 -2.80 2.55 -6.99
CA SER A 201 -2.56 3.63 -7.96
C SER A 201 -2.86 3.25 -9.41
N GLU A 202 -2.50 2.01 -9.80
CA GLU A 202 -2.76 1.48 -11.14
C GLU A 202 -4.25 1.18 -11.40
N LEU A 203 -5.07 1.18 -10.36
CA LEU A 203 -6.51 0.96 -10.41
C LEU A 203 -7.32 2.26 -10.18
N SER A 204 -6.70 3.42 -10.35
CA SER A 204 -7.40 4.69 -10.45
C SER A 204 -8.26 4.69 -11.70
N PHE A 205 -9.55 5.02 -11.59
CA PHE A 205 -10.52 4.86 -12.69
C PHE A 205 -10.31 5.87 -13.81
N GLU A 206 -9.98 7.09 -13.45
CA GLU A 206 -9.49 8.11 -14.38
C GLU A 206 -7.96 8.16 -14.27
N ASP A 207 -7.26 8.46 -15.34
CA ASP A 207 -5.78 8.52 -15.33
C ASP A 207 -5.26 9.80 -14.67
N ASN A 208 -5.82 10.12 -13.49
CA ASN A 208 -5.61 11.37 -12.75
C ASN A 208 -4.88 11.16 -11.41
N PHE A 209 -4.43 9.94 -11.10
CA PHE A 209 -3.71 9.67 -9.87
C PHE A 209 -2.41 10.47 -9.79
N LYS A 210 -2.25 11.19 -8.68
CA LYS A 210 -1.00 11.87 -8.33
C LYS A 210 -0.45 11.31 -7.02
N SER A 211 0.85 11.18 -6.94
CA SER A 211 1.54 10.79 -5.72
C SER A 211 1.95 12.03 -4.94
N ILE A 212 1.96 11.94 -3.61
CA ILE A 212 2.55 12.99 -2.78
C ILE A 212 4.07 13.12 -3.03
N SER A 213 4.72 12.06 -3.50
CA SER A 213 6.14 12.12 -3.89
C SER A 213 6.42 13.07 -5.05
N ASN A 214 5.41 13.49 -5.82
CA ASN A 214 5.59 14.52 -6.84
C ASN A 214 5.82 15.92 -6.22
N PHE A 215 5.50 16.09 -4.94
CA PHE A 215 5.57 17.38 -4.23
C PHE A 215 6.64 17.38 -3.12
N CYS A 216 6.88 16.24 -2.46
CA CYS A 216 7.90 16.08 -1.41
C CYS A 216 8.59 14.71 -1.51
N PRO A 217 9.32 14.44 -2.61
CA PRO A 217 9.96 13.14 -2.83
C PRO A 217 10.97 12.78 -1.74
N GLU A 218 11.70 13.76 -1.21
CA GLU A 218 12.80 13.58 -0.25
C GLU A 218 12.34 13.01 1.09
N GLN A 219 11.06 13.16 1.42
CA GLN A 219 10.45 12.72 2.68
C GLN A 219 9.43 11.60 2.49
N THR A 220 9.31 11.07 1.26
CA THR A 220 8.27 10.11 0.91
C THR A 220 8.84 8.75 0.58
N ILE A 221 8.39 7.72 1.30
CA ILE A 221 8.54 6.32 0.93
C ILE A 221 7.29 5.92 0.14
N ILE A 222 7.45 5.46 -1.10
CA ILE A 222 6.34 4.91 -1.88
C ILE A 222 6.26 3.41 -1.62
N SER A 223 5.06 2.92 -1.32
CA SER A 223 4.74 1.50 -1.14
C SER A 223 3.84 1.02 -2.26
N ASN A 224 4.25 -0.01 -2.99
CA ASN A 224 3.45 -0.62 -4.06
C ASN A 224 3.83 -2.10 -4.27
N GLY A 225 3.14 -2.81 -5.16
CA GLY A 225 3.41 -4.22 -5.44
C GLY A 225 2.38 -4.84 -6.38
N LEU A 226 2.51 -6.16 -6.58
CA LEU A 226 1.70 -6.90 -7.54
C LEU A 226 0.33 -7.35 -7.01
N SER A 227 0.05 -7.14 -5.72
CA SER A 227 -1.12 -7.73 -5.05
C SER A 227 -2.46 -7.29 -5.62
N LYS A 228 -2.56 -6.05 -6.15
CA LYS A 228 -3.84 -5.46 -6.52
C LYS A 228 -3.97 -5.34 -8.04
N TRP A 229 -3.16 -4.51 -8.67
CA TRP A 229 -3.27 -4.25 -10.10
C TRP A 229 -2.96 -5.49 -10.95
N CYS A 230 -1.99 -6.31 -10.53
CA CYS A 230 -1.56 -7.51 -11.26
C CYS A 230 -2.34 -8.79 -10.85
N GLY A 231 -3.26 -8.70 -9.88
CA GLY A 231 -3.99 -9.88 -9.40
C GLY A 231 -3.16 -10.89 -8.60
N ALA A 232 -1.88 -10.61 -8.34
CA ALA A 232 -0.92 -11.55 -7.78
C ALA A 232 -0.78 -11.47 -6.24
N GLY A 233 -1.88 -11.21 -5.52
CA GLY A 233 -1.85 -11.03 -4.06
C GLY A 233 -1.28 -12.23 -3.29
N GLY A 234 -1.54 -13.45 -3.77
CA GLY A 234 -1.03 -14.70 -3.20
C GLY A 234 0.48 -14.93 -3.44
N TRP A 235 1.09 -14.25 -4.41
CA TRP A 235 2.51 -14.38 -4.72
C TRP A 235 3.42 -13.65 -3.74
N ARG A 236 2.87 -12.75 -2.93
CA ARG A 236 3.58 -12.05 -1.86
C ARG A 236 4.80 -11.27 -2.34
N LEU A 237 4.65 -10.40 -3.34
CA LEU A 237 5.69 -9.47 -3.76
C LEU A 237 5.20 -8.02 -3.68
N GLY A 238 5.92 -7.21 -2.93
CA GLY A 238 5.77 -5.76 -2.84
C GLY A 238 7.13 -5.08 -2.81
N HIS A 239 7.13 -3.78 -2.88
CA HIS A 239 8.35 -2.99 -2.82
C HIS A 239 8.12 -1.65 -2.13
N PHE A 240 9.20 -1.11 -1.55
CA PHE A 240 9.34 0.29 -1.22
C PHE A 240 10.24 0.98 -2.24
N VAL A 241 9.89 2.23 -2.55
CA VAL A 241 10.78 3.16 -3.24
C VAL A 241 11.21 4.21 -2.21
N ILE A 242 12.50 4.25 -1.92
CA ILE A 242 13.08 5.05 -0.85
C ILE A 242 14.07 6.03 -1.46
N PRO A 243 13.86 7.34 -1.36
CA PRO A 243 14.76 8.34 -1.93
C PRO A 243 16.14 8.34 -1.25
N ASN A 244 17.13 8.94 -1.90
CA ASN A 244 18.51 8.94 -1.41
C ASN A 244 18.66 9.68 -0.09
N GLU A 245 17.84 10.68 0.16
CA GLU A 245 17.78 11.48 1.40
C GLU A 245 17.44 10.60 2.61
N LEU A 246 16.74 9.50 2.39
CA LEU A 246 16.38 8.50 3.40
C LEU A 246 17.31 7.27 3.40
N SER A 247 18.55 7.41 2.90
CA SER A 247 19.51 6.28 2.77
C SER A 247 19.83 5.60 4.10
N LYS A 248 19.93 6.35 5.20
CA LYS A 248 20.14 5.78 6.53
C LYS A 248 18.98 4.87 6.94
N LEU A 249 17.75 5.34 6.77
CA LEU A 249 16.54 4.55 7.05
C LEU A 249 16.47 3.31 6.15
N LYS A 250 16.76 3.46 4.85
CA LYS A 250 16.84 2.33 3.91
C LYS A 250 17.83 1.27 4.39
N ASN A 251 19.02 1.66 4.81
CA ASN A 251 20.03 0.73 5.28
C ASN A 251 19.59 -0.01 6.56
N SER A 252 18.93 0.68 7.49
CA SER A 252 18.38 0.04 8.69
C SER A 252 17.23 -0.92 8.35
N LEU A 253 16.37 -0.58 7.39
CA LEU A 253 15.33 -1.51 6.88
C LEU A 253 15.95 -2.76 6.27
N LYS A 254 17.07 -2.62 5.54
CA LYS A 254 17.81 -3.77 4.99
C LYS A 254 18.34 -4.69 6.08
N VAL A 255 18.83 -4.15 7.18
CA VAL A 255 19.26 -4.95 8.34
C VAL A 255 18.08 -5.72 8.91
N LEU A 256 16.94 -5.08 9.19
CA LEU A 256 15.75 -5.77 9.70
C LEU A 256 15.23 -6.83 8.72
N ALA A 257 15.22 -6.53 7.43
CA ALA A 257 14.79 -7.47 6.39
C ALA A 257 15.68 -8.72 6.34
N SER A 258 17.00 -8.58 6.58
CA SER A 258 17.93 -9.73 6.64
C SER A 258 17.62 -10.67 7.79
N GLU A 259 17.14 -10.13 8.93
CA GLU A 259 16.81 -10.90 10.13
C GLU A 259 15.38 -11.46 10.12
N THR A 260 14.55 -11.13 9.11
CA THR A 260 13.16 -11.58 9.03
C THR A 260 12.95 -12.55 7.86
N PHE A 261 12.99 -12.07 6.62
CA PHE A 261 12.66 -12.88 5.44
C PHE A 261 13.87 -13.18 4.52
N SER A 262 15.06 -12.67 4.83
CA SER A 262 16.31 -12.84 4.09
C SER A 262 16.24 -12.39 2.62
N SER A 263 15.38 -13.02 1.82
CA SER A 263 15.06 -12.61 0.45
C SER A 263 13.66 -13.10 0.04
N VAL A 264 13.03 -12.39 -0.88
CA VAL A 264 11.75 -12.81 -1.46
C VAL A 264 11.99 -13.95 -2.45
N SER A 265 11.00 -14.84 -2.61
CA SER A 265 11.01 -15.99 -3.53
C SER A 265 11.61 -15.64 -4.89
N ALA A 266 12.66 -16.37 -5.29
CA ALA A 266 13.36 -16.15 -6.56
C ALA A 266 12.44 -16.29 -7.79
N PRO A 267 11.68 -17.38 -7.97
CA PRO A 267 10.77 -17.51 -9.11
C PRO A 267 9.81 -16.33 -9.26
N ILE A 268 9.29 -15.82 -8.13
CA ILE A 268 8.34 -14.70 -8.13
C ILE A 268 9.04 -13.40 -8.54
N GLN A 269 10.28 -13.16 -8.12
CA GLN A 269 11.02 -11.98 -8.52
C GLN A 269 11.35 -11.98 -10.03
N TYR A 270 11.70 -13.13 -10.60
CA TYR A 270 11.90 -13.26 -12.05
C TYR A 270 10.60 -12.99 -12.82
N ALA A 271 9.48 -13.57 -12.39
CA ALA A 271 8.17 -13.32 -12.99
C ALA A 271 7.77 -11.84 -12.90
N ALA A 272 8.07 -11.19 -11.79
CA ALA A 272 7.75 -9.78 -11.57
C ALA A 272 8.47 -8.84 -12.54
N ILE A 273 9.59 -9.23 -13.15
CA ILE A 273 10.26 -8.43 -14.16
C ILE A 273 9.32 -8.19 -15.35
N ALA A 274 8.61 -9.21 -15.81
CA ALA A 274 7.63 -9.08 -16.89
C ALA A 274 6.49 -8.13 -16.50
N ALA A 275 6.01 -8.22 -15.27
CA ALA A 275 4.95 -7.33 -14.78
C ALA A 275 5.32 -5.83 -14.85
N TYR A 276 6.58 -5.47 -14.67
CA TYR A 276 7.04 -4.08 -14.71
C TYR A 276 7.66 -3.63 -16.04
N LYS A 277 8.11 -4.58 -16.89
CA LYS A 277 8.71 -4.25 -18.19
C LYS A 277 7.74 -4.28 -19.35
N ASN A 278 6.76 -5.20 -19.31
CA ASN A 278 5.85 -5.41 -20.43
C ASN A 278 4.71 -4.39 -20.43
N ASP A 279 4.08 -4.22 -21.58
CA ASP A 279 2.92 -3.33 -21.71
C ASP A 279 1.64 -4.04 -21.27
N HIS A 280 1.10 -3.63 -20.13
CA HIS A 280 -0.17 -4.13 -19.59
C HIS A 280 -1.32 -3.11 -19.71
N LYS A 281 -1.22 -2.11 -20.61
CA LYS A 281 -2.24 -1.06 -20.77
C LYS A 281 -3.64 -1.62 -21.01
N ASN A 282 -3.76 -2.59 -21.91
CA ASN A 282 -5.08 -3.20 -22.21
C ASN A 282 -5.66 -3.90 -20.99
N TYR A 283 -4.84 -4.66 -20.26
CA TYR A 283 -5.26 -5.34 -19.03
C TYR A 283 -5.71 -4.33 -17.98
N LEU A 284 -4.94 -3.28 -17.74
CA LEU A 284 -5.26 -2.23 -16.78
C LEU A 284 -6.50 -1.43 -17.17
N ASN A 285 -6.62 -1.04 -18.44
CA ASN A 285 -7.79 -0.30 -18.93
C ASN A 285 -9.08 -1.11 -18.79
N ASN A 286 -9.05 -2.40 -19.11
CA ASN A 286 -10.21 -3.29 -18.95
C ASN A 286 -10.55 -3.47 -17.46
N SER A 287 -9.54 -3.67 -16.61
CA SER A 287 -9.73 -3.80 -15.16
C SER A 287 -10.35 -2.55 -14.56
N ARG A 288 -9.80 -1.37 -14.87
CA ARG A 288 -10.34 -0.06 -14.44
C ARG A 288 -11.77 0.16 -14.91
N LYS A 289 -12.07 -0.15 -16.19
CA LYS A 289 -13.41 -0.01 -16.76
C LYS A 289 -14.44 -0.88 -16.03
N ILE A 290 -14.10 -2.16 -15.79
CA ILE A 290 -14.97 -3.08 -15.06
C ILE A 290 -15.22 -2.59 -13.63
N LEU A 291 -14.13 -2.24 -12.91
CA LEU A 291 -14.23 -1.77 -11.52
C LEU A 291 -15.03 -0.47 -11.43
N LYS A 292 -14.82 0.46 -12.37
CA LYS A 292 -15.59 1.72 -12.46
C LYS A 292 -17.08 1.43 -12.65
N LEU A 293 -17.46 0.60 -13.62
CA LEU A 293 -18.85 0.25 -13.90
C LEU A 293 -19.54 -0.41 -12.69
N VAL A 294 -18.85 -1.34 -12.03
CA VAL A 294 -19.37 -1.98 -10.81
C VAL A 294 -19.52 -0.98 -9.69
N GLY A 295 -18.52 -0.13 -9.47
CA GLY A 295 -18.56 0.91 -8.44
C GLY A 295 -19.66 1.94 -8.67
N GLU A 296 -19.88 2.37 -9.91
CA GLU A 296 -20.99 3.27 -10.29
C GLU A 296 -22.35 2.62 -10.04
N TYR A 297 -22.52 1.36 -10.48
CA TYR A 297 -23.75 0.61 -10.24
C TYR A 297 -24.08 0.49 -8.74
N VAL A 298 -23.09 0.15 -7.91
CA VAL A 298 -23.27 0.07 -6.44
C VAL A 298 -23.59 1.45 -5.86
N TYR A 299 -22.85 2.49 -6.27
CA TYR A 299 -23.09 3.86 -5.83
C TYR A 299 -24.51 4.32 -6.11
N ASP A 300 -25.01 4.15 -7.34
CA ASP A 300 -26.33 4.60 -7.74
C ASP A 300 -27.45 3.87 -6.98
N ASN A 301 -27.28 2.55 -6.75
CA ASN A 301 -28.24 1.78 -5.97
C ASN A 301 -28.26 2.15 -4.49
N LEU A 302 -27.09 2.38 -3.86
CA LEU A 302 -27.00 2.78 -2.48
C LEU A 302 -27.54 4.21 -2.27
N LYS A 303 -27.22 5.13 -3.18
CA LYS A 303 -27.69 6.51 -3.15
C LYS A 303 -29.23 6.58 -3.26
N SER A 304 -29.83 5.76 -4.15
CA SER A 304 -31.29 5.67 -4.29
C SER A 304 -31.99 5.21 -3.00
N ASN A 305 -31.28 4.44 -2.16
CA ASN A 305 -31.73 4.01 -0.84
C ASN A 305 -31.33 4.98 0.29
N LYS A 306 -30.98 6.22 -0.04
CA LYS A 306 -30.60 7.31 0.90
C LYS A 306 -29.36 7.02 1.75
N ILE A 307 -28.48 6.13 1.30
CA ILE A 307 -27.19 5.88 1.96
C ILE A 307 -26.20 6.93 1.46
N LEU A 308 -25.59 7.66 2.38
CA LEU A 308 -24.62 8.71 2.07
C LEU A 308 -23.24 8.11 1.85
N ILE A 309 -22.83 8.06 0.60
CA ILE A 309 -21.49 7.57 0.17
C ILE A 309 -20.88 8.52 -0.87
N ASN A 310 -19.57 8.44 -1.05
CA ASN A 310 -18.89 9.07 -2.18
C ASN A 310 -18.84 8.10 -3.36
N LYS A 311 -18.87 8.64 -4.58
CA LYS A 311 -18.62 7.82 -5.78
C LYS A 311 -17.17 7.35 -5.76
N PRO A 312 -16.88 6.04 -5.92
CA PRO A 312 -15.51 5.55 -5.88
C PRO A 312 -14.68 6.09 -7.06
N GLN A 313 -13.41 6.35 -6.80
CA GLN A 313 -12.46 6.90 -7.77
C GLN A 313 -11.36 5.89 -8.14
N GLY A 314 -11.22 4.80 -7.37
CA GLY A 314 -10.23 3.76 -7.64
C GLY A 314 -10.29 2.58 -6.67
N GLY A 315 -9.54 1.52 -6.99
CA GLY A 315 -9.53 0.29 -6.22
C GLY A 315 -10.79 -0.56 -6.39
N PHE A 316 -11.16 -1.31 -5.34
CA PHE A 316 -12.36 -2.15 -5.29
C PHE A 316 -13.21 -1.92 -4.04
N TYR A 317 -13.17 -0.70 -3.49
CA TYR A 317 -13.90 -0.30 -2.29
C TYR A 317 -14.88 0.82 -2.60
#